data_717c0856c48b15a1d9aa4d2334cb0a76
#
_entry.id   717c0856c48b15a1d9aa4d2334cb0a76
#
_cell.length_a   1.000
_cell.length_b   1.000
_cell.length_c   1.000
_cell.angle_alpha   90.00
_cell.angle_beta   90.00
_cell.angle_gamma   90.00
#
_symmetry.space_group_name_H-M   'P 1'
#
loop_
_entity.id
_entity.type
_entity.pdbx_description
1 polymer ?
#
loop_
_entity_poly.entity_id
_entity_poly.type
_entity_poly.pdbx_seq_one_letter_code
_entity_poly.pdbx_strand_id
1 'polypeptide(L)'
;THLSARVGLIAADDRAGSFYSNPSTAVLCKNRDSVWIFYFPEYGKDVHCGMKSEHLVGTSIPRFTFDTPTTPGNDFYKLCEGEHPLVMIFLPAFDHPVTREYLTRYLQTLPRLRGVRLACVVRSSPRMVAKATQGAEFPFTLICDAPGVLYGYLGVEQARGILSWSFTAQRIYKAAKEQGYRYNSNAPQQLPLTLVVGHMGKILFTHSGRSQTDLPEDCAAIREITREVVRTMAEDQRRAHPHCSDETLTLPDLVGWGDLDGSSN
;
A
#
# COMPACT_ATOMS: atom_id res chain seq x y z
N THR A 1 -26.45 -28.32 4.21
CA THR A 1 -26.52 -27.54 5.46
C THR A 1 -26.04 -26.15 5.16
N HIS A 2 -26.99 -25.22 5.10
CA HIS A 2 -26.74 -23.80 4.82
C HIS A 2 -26.07 -23.12 6.02
N LEU A 3 -24.84 -22.62 5.89
CA LEU A 3 -24.29 -21.63 6.81
C LEU A 3 -24.88 -20.26 6.44
N SER A 4 -25.84 -19.83 7.26
CA SER A 4 -26.36 -18.45 7.18
C SER A 4 -25.39 -17.51 7.88
N ALA A 5 -24.64 -16.74 7.12
CA ALA A 5 -23.82 -15.64 7.65
C ALA A 5 -24.76 -14.52 8.11
N ARG A 6 -24.83 -14.25 9.41
CA ARG A 6 -25.52 -13.09 9.95
C ARG A 6 -24.63 -11.86 9.74
N VAL A 7 -25.07 -10.99 8.85
CA VAL A 7 -24.48 -9.66 8.65
C VAL A 7 -25.06 -8.74 9.74
N GLY A 8 -24.23 -8.38 10.72
CA GLY A 8 -24.58 -7.34 11.69
C GLY A 8 -24.28 -5.96 11.11
N LEU A 9 -25.31 -5.16 10.90
CA LEU A 9 -25.18 -3.76 10.50
C LEU A 9 -24.84 -2.95 11.77
N ILE A 10 -23.64 -2.38 11.83
CA ILE A 10 -23.28 -1.42 12.88
C ILE A 10 -23.25 -0.04 12.22
N ALA A 11 -24.15 0.82 12.66
CA ALA A 11 -24.14 2.24 12.28
C ALA A 11 -22.92 2.90 12.93
N ALA A 12 -22.03 3.43 12.14
CA ALA A 12 -20.90 4.22 12.61
C ALA A 12 -21.36 5.65 12.89
N ASP A 13 -21.14 6.12 14.11
CA ASP A 13 -21.29 7.51 14.50
C ASP A 13 -20.07 8.31 13.97
N ASP A 14 -20.32 9.51 13.47
CA ASP A 14 -19.42 10.34 12.65
C ASP A 14 -18.16 10.87 13.37
N ARG A 15 -17.82 10.39 14.57
CA ARG A 15 -16.77 11.03 15.39
C ARG A 15 -15.62 10.17 15.89
N ALA A 16 -15.68 8.85 15.76
CA ALA A 16 -14.53 7.98 16.08
C ALA A 16 -14.75 6.62 15.48
N GLY A 17 -13.83 6.13 14.66
CA GLY A 17 -13.86 4.77 14.17
C GLY A 17 -13.74 3.78 15.32
N SER A 18 -14.88 3.38 15.90
CA SER A 18 -14.95 2.31 16.88
C SER A 18 -15.14 1.00 16.14
N PHE A 19 -14.14 0.14 16.18
CA PHE A 19 -14.20 -1.21 15.64
C PHE A 19 -14.61 -2.16 16.74
N TYR A 20 -15.72 -2.86 16.58
CA TYR A 20 -16.11 -3.97 17.44
C TYR A 20 -15.75 -5.29 16.76
N SER A 21 -14.96 -6.10 17.43
CA SER A 21 -14.53 -7.43 16.98
C SER A 21 -15.44 -8.53 17.52
N ASN A 22 -15.99 -9.33 16.62
CA ASN A 22 -16.55 -10.64 16.95
C ASN A 22 -15.84 -11.68 16.05
N PRO A 23 -15.43 -12.85 16.55
CA PRO A 23 -14.45 -13.74 15.92
C PRO A 23 -14.89 -14.48 14.64
N SER A 24 -15.75 -13.93 13.86
CA SER A 24 -16.12 -14.39 12.51
C SER A 24 -16.81 -13.28 11.73
N THR A 25 -16.47 -12.04 11.98
CA THR A 25 -17.21 -10.90 11.45
C THR A 25 -16.41 -10.23 10.35
N ALA A 26 -16.97 -10.18 9.15
CA ALA A 26 -16.54 -9.25 8.13
C ALA A 26 -16.94 -7.83 8.58
N VAL A 27 -15.97 -6.93 8.72
CA VAL A 27 -16.25 -5.52 8.97
C VAL A 27 -16.52 -4.84 7.63
N LEU A 28 -17.73 -4.36 7.46
CA LEU A 28 -18.19 -3.68 6.26
C LEU A 28 -18.06 -2.18 6.50
N CYS A 29 -17.05 -1.56 5.93
CA CYS A 29 -16.93 -0.12 5.89
C CYS A 29 -17.54 0.39 4.59
N LYS A 30 -18.70 1.03 4.69
CA LYS A 30 -19.41 1.60 3.55
C LYS A 30 -19.29 3.12 3.59
N ASN A 31 -18.72 3.69 2.55
CA ASN A 31 -18.82 5.12 2.25
C ASN A 31 -19.66 5.29 0.98
N ARG A 32 -20.09 6.51 0.68
CA ARG A 32 -21.02 6.82 -0.44
C ARG A 32 -20.65 6.17 -1.78
N ASP A 33 -19.34 5.96 -2.02
CA ASP A 33 -18.80 5.50 -3.31
C ASP A 33 -17.93 4.24 -3.22
N SER A 34 -17.74 3.61 -2.03
CA SER A 34 -16.86 2.45 -1.85
C SER A 34 -17.32 1.55 -0.71
N VAL A 35 -17.18 0.24 -0.90
CA VAL A 35 -17.46 -0.78 0.11
C VAL A 35 -16.17 -1.55 0.38
N TRP A 36 -15.70 -1.53 1.63
CA TRP A 36 -14.53 -2.27 2.08
C TRP A 36 -14.97 -3.41 2.98
N ILE A 37 -14.59 -4.64 2.63
CA ILE A 37 -14.91 -5.83 3.41
C ILE A 37 -13.60 -6.40 3.92
N PHE A 38 -13.39 -6.34 5.24
CA PHE A 38 -12.25 -6.97 5.90
C PHE A 38 -12.68 -8.32 6.47
N TYR A 39 -11.95 -9.36 6.12
CA TYR A 39 -12.10 -10.69 6.72
C TYR A 39 -10.99 -10.86 7.74
N PHE A 40 -11.34 -10.89 9.02
CA PHE A 40 -10.39 -11.23 10.08
C PHE A 40 -10.46 -12.73 10.34
N PRO A 41 -9.39 -13.52 10.04
CA PRO A 41 -9.28 -14.86 10.59
C PRO A 41 -9.18 -14.75 12.13
N GLU A 42 -9.65 -15.74 12.84
CA GLU A 42 -9.67 -15.80 14.32
C GLU A 42 -8.27 -15.56 14.91
N TYR A 43 -7.92 -14.32 15.14
CA TYR A 43 -6.78 -13.91 15.94
C TYR A 43 -7.26 -13.07 17.12
N GLY A 44 -6.70 -13.43 18.30
CA GLY A 44 -7.09 -12.97 19.61
C GLY A 44 -7.35 -11.47 19.79
N LYS A 45 -8.04 -11.21 20.85
CA LYS A 45 -8.77 -10.04 21.34
C LYS A 45 -8.09 -8.64 21.34
N ASP A 46 -6.96 -8.45 20.68
CA ASP A 46 -6.19 -7.20 20.74
C ASP A 46 -5.90 -6.58 19.36
N VAL A 47 -6.95 -6.34 18.56
CA VAL A 47 -6.79 -5.46 17.39
C VAL A 47 -6.87 -4.02 17.88
N HIS A 48 -5.75 -3.51 18.39
CA HIS A 48 -5.61 -2.08 18.60
C HIS A 48 -5.61 -1.38 17.24
N CYS A 49 -6.60 -0.54 17.04
CA CYS A 49 -6.62 0.46 15.98
C CYS A 49 -5.35 1.33 16.10
N GLY A 50 -4.48 1.26 15.09
CA GLY A 50 -3.26 2.07 15.02
C GLY A 50 -1.99 1.33 15.44
N MET A 51 -1.59 0.29 14.71
CA MET A 51 -0.21 -0.20 14.82
C MET A 51 0.73 0.91 14.36
N LYS A 52 1.73 1.25 15.19
CA LYS A 52 2.80 2.15 14.74
C LYS A 52 3.53 1.46 13.59
N SER A 53 3.81 2.17 12.52
CA SER A 53 4.45 1.65 11.31
C SER A 53 5.78 0.90 11.56
N GLU A 54 6.45 1.18 12.67
CA GLU A 54 7.68 0.52 13.11
C GLU A 54 7.51 -0.96 13.49
N HIS A 55 6.28 -1.41 13.79
CA HIS A 55 5.97 -2.79 14.18
C HIS A 55 5.24 -3.59 13.10
N LEU A 56 5.15 -3.08 11.90
CA LEU A 56 4.42 -3.74 10.82
C LEU A 56 5.17 -4.93 10.20
N VAL A 57 6.51 -4.90 10.22
CA VAL A 57 7.32 -5.97 9.62
C VAL A 57 7.05 -7.30 10.31
N GLY A 58 6.82 -8.35 9.51
CA GLY A 58 6.46 -9.68 9.98
C GLY A 58 4.96 -9.91 10.21
N THR A 59 4.14 -8.84 10.26
CA THR A 59 2.68 -8.97 10.30
C THR A 59 2.11 -9.17 8.90
N SER A 60 0.83 -9.54 8.82
CA SER A 60 0.14 -9.67 7.53
C SER A 60 -1.02 -8.69 7.43
N ILE A 61 -1.15 -8.07 6.27
CA ILE A 61 -2.34 -7.29 5.94
C ILE A 61 -3.49 -8.29 5.75
N PRO A 62 -4.63 -8.13 6.44
CA PRO A 62 -5.76 -9.04 6.31
C PRO A 62 -6.33 -9.00 4.88
N ARG A 63 -7.02 -10.06 4.49
CA ARG A 63 -7.71 -10.10 3.21
C ARG A 63 -8.81 -9.04 3.16
N PHE A 64 -8.82 -8.26 2.10
CA PHE A 64 -9.85 -7.25 1.83
C PHE A 64 -10.10 -7.11 0.34
N THR A 65 -11.19 -6.45 -0.01
CA THR A 65 -11.46 -6.05 -1.39
C THR A 65 -11.21 -4.55 -1.56
N PHE A 66 -10.71 -4.18 -2.72
CA PHE A 66 -10.42 -2.78 -3.06
C PHE A 66 -10.93 -2.43 -4.46
N ASP A 67 -11.13 -1.13 -4.67
CA ASP A 67 -11.52 -0.59 -5.95
C ASP A 67 -10.32 0.07 -6.65
N THR A 68 -10.23 -0.13 -7.95
CA THR A 68 -9.38 0.67 -8.84
C THR A 68 -10.25 1.69 -9.59
N PRO A 69 -9.67 2.63 -10.33
CA PRO A 69 -10.46 3.57 -11.14
C PRO A 69 -11.39 2.91 -12.15
N THR A 70 -11.03 1.71 -12.63
CA THR A 70 -11.75 1.01 -13.71
C THR A 70 -12.49 -0.23 -13.23
N THR A 71 -12.05 -0.87 -12.15
CA THR A 71 -12.57 -2.15 -11.70
C THR A 71 -12.86 -2.13 -10.20
N PRO A 72 -14.09 -2.39 -9.77
CA PRO A 72 -14.43 -2.51 -8.36
C PRO A 72 -14.20 -3.94 -7.84
N GLY A 73 -14.05 -4.08 -6.51
CA GLY A 73 -14.10 -5.35 -5.80
C GLY A 73 -12.92 -6.28 -6.05
N ASN A 74 -11.73 -5.75 -6.34
CA ASN A 74 -10.52 -6.55 -6.51
C ASN A 74 -10.09 -7.16 -5.18
N ASP A 75 -9.64 -8.42 -5.21
CA ASP A 75 -9.15 -9.14 -4.02
C ASP A 75 -7.66 -8.83 -3.78
N PHE A 76 -7.34 -8.34 -2.58
CA PHE A 76 -5.98 -8.01 -2.20
C PHE A 76 -5.04 -9.22 -2.20
N TYR A 77 -5.52 -10.41 -1.77
CA TYR A 77 -4.68 -11.59 -1.77
C TYR A 77 -4.33 -12.07 -3.17
N LYS A 78 -5.26 -11.93 -4.13
CA LYS A 78 -4.94 -12.14 -5.55
C LYS A 78 -3.89 -11.16 -6.07
N LEU A 79 -3.91 -9.92 -5.57
CA LEU A 79 -2.85 -8.97 -5.87
C LEU A 79 -1.51 -9.41 -5.25
N CYS A 80 -1.51 -10.12 -4.12
CA CYS A 80 -0.30 -10.67 -3.51
C CYS A 80 0.16 -12.00 -4.14
N GLU A 81 -0.75 -12.71 -4.83
CA GLU A 81 -0.44 -13.94 -5.56
C GLU A 81 0.37 -13.61 -6.82
N GLY A 82 1.64 -13.94 -6.87
CA GLY A 82 2.47 -13.73 -8.05
C GLY A 82 3.93 -14.00 -7.75
N GLU A 83 4.69 -14.24 -8.81
CA GLU A 83 6.10 -14.62 -8.74
C GLU A 83 7.01 -13.53 -8.18
N HIS A 84 6.54 -12.27 -8.21
CA HIS A 84 7.35 -11.11 -7.83
C HIS A 84 6.78 -10.42 -6.59
N PRO A 85 7.64 -9.81 -5.76
CA PRO A 85 7.22 -9.02 -4.62
C PRO A 85 6.34 -7.85 -5.03
N LEU A 86 5.39 -7.50 -4.17
CA LEU A 86 4.53 -6.35 -4.33
C LEU A 86 5.05 -5.17 -3.50
N VAL A 87 5.35 -4.05 -4.15
CA VAL A 87 5.62 -2.81 -3.44
C VAL A 87 4.35 -1.98 -3.41
N MET A 88 3.93 -1.58 -2.21
CA MET A 88 2.79 -0.70 -2.00
C MET A 88 3.28 0.67 -1.56
N ILE A 89 2.84 1.72 -2.25
CA ILE A 89 3.20 3.11 -1.94
C ILE A 89 1.94 3.89 -1.63
N PHE A 90 1.85 4.38 -0.40
CA PHE A 90 0.73 5.19 0.07
C PHE A 90 1.02 6.66 -0.20
N LEU A 91 0.13 7.27 -0.93
CA LEU A 91 0.23 8.66 -1.39
C LEU A 91 -0.96 9.48 -0.87
N PRO A 92 -0.86 10.80 -0.79
CA PRO A 92 -2.02 11.67 -0.55
C PRO A 92 -3.14 11.46 -1.57
N ALA A 93 -4.12 12.36 -1.58
CA ALA A 93 -5.19 12.34 -2.59
C ALA A 93 -4.63 12.39 -4.02
N PHE A 94 -5.35 11.85 -5.00
CA PHE A 94 -4.91 11.75 -6.39
C PHE A 94 -4.63 13.12 -7.05
N ASP A 95 -5.39 14.14 -6.69
CA ASP A 95 -5.22 15.52 -7.16
C ASP A 95 -4.07 16.27 -6.48
N HIS A 96 -3.49 15.70 -5.43
CA HIS A 96 -2.38 16.30 -4.71
C HIS A 96 -1.11 16.40 -5.59
N PRO A 97 -0.40 17.55 -5.60
CA PRO A 97 0.74 17.76 -6.50
C PRO A 97 1.85 16.72 -6.37
N VAL A 98 2.17 16.32 -5.13
CA VAL A 98 3.17 15.28 -4.87
C VAL A 98 2.75 13.95 -5.47
N THR A 99 1.48 13.56 -5.28
CA THR A 99 0.94 12.33 -5.86
C THR A 99 1.07 12.33 -7.38
N ARG A 100 0.66 13.41 -8.04
CA ARG A 100 0.74 13.55 -9.50
C ARG A 100 2.16 13.47 -10.01
N GLU A 101 3.09 14.15 -9.33
CA GLU A 101 4.52 14.14 -9.68
C GLU A 101 5.09 12.71 -9.61
N TYR A 102 4.87 11.99 -8.48
CA TYR A 102 5.43 10.66 -8.30
C TYR A 102 4.77 9.61 -9.20
N LEU A 103 3.45 9.65 -9.39
CA LEU A 103 2.79 8.77 -10.36
C LEU A 103 3.34 8.98 -11.78
N THR A 104 3.60 10.25 -12.17
CA THR A 104 4.21 10.56 -13.47
C THR A 104 5.62 9.98 -13.58
N ARG A 105 6.45 10.13 -12.55
CA ARG A 105 7.81 9.55 -12.51
C ARG A 105 7.78 8.03 -12.61
N TYR A 106 6.87 7.37 -11.88
CA TYR A 106 6.73 5.90 -11.95
C TYR A 106 6.29 5.44 -13.34
N LEU A 107 5.35 6.14 -13.97
CA LEU A 107 4.96 5.87 -15.36
C LEU A 107 6.13 6.00 -16.33
N GLN A 108 6.92 7.08 -16.22
CA GLN A 108 8.07 7.34 -17.09
C GLN A 108 9.21 6.34 -16.91
N THR A 109 9.37 5.81 -15.70
CA THR A 109 10.47 4.91 -15.34
C THR A 109 10.06 3.45 -15.20
N LEU A 110 8.82 3.11 -15.54
CA LEU A 110 8.23 1.78 -15.40
C LEU A 110 9.10 0.64 -15.99
N PRO A 111 9.75 0.77 -17.15
CA PRO A 111 10.62 -0.27 -17.67
C PRO A 111 11.78 -0.68 -16.74
N ARG A 112 12.10 0.15 -15.75
CA ARG A 112 13.14 -0.13 -14.75
C ARG A 112 12.62 -0.99 -13.57
N LEU A 113 11.31 -1.23 -13.51
CA LEU A 113 10.65 -1.99 -12.41
C LEU A 113 10.71 -3.52 -12.58
N ARG A 114 11.58 -4.03 -13.42
CA ARG A 114 11.66 -5.47 -13.74
C ARG A 114 11.74 -6.33 -12.47
N GLY A 115 10.93 -7.40 -12.41
CA GLY A 115 10.93 -8.34 -11.29
C GLY A 115 10.24 -7.80 -10.01
N VAL A 116 9.48 -6.71 -10.10
CA VAL A 116 8.73 -6.12 -8.97
C VAL A 116 7.37 -5.68 -9.45
N ARG A 117 6.33 -5.89 -8.63
CA ARG A 117 4.99 -5.36 -8.88
C ARG A 117 4.77 -4.11 -8.05
N LEU A 118 4.06 -3.14 -8.60
CA LEU A 118 3.78 -1.86 -7.96
C LEU A 118 2.27 -1.69 -7.75
N ALA A 119 1.90 -1.29 -6.54
CA ALA A 119 0.57 -0.78 -6.22
C ALA A 119 0.71 0.59 -5.55
N CYS A 120 0.06 1.60 -6.09
CA CYS A 120 -0.05 2.90 -5.45
C CYS A 120 -1.43 3.01 -4.79
N VAL A 121 -1.47 3.49 -3.55
CA VAL A 121 -2.71 3.70 -2.79
C VAL A 121 -2.94 5.19 -2.67
N VAL A 122 -4.14 5.66 -3.02
CA VAL A 122 -4.49 7.08 -2.98
C VAL A 122 -5.79 7.32 -2.20
N ARG A 123 -5.86 8.41 -1.43
CA ARG A 123 -7.07 8.81 -0.69
C ARG A 123 -8.06 9.53 -1.59
N SER A 124 -8.55 8.81 -2.58
CA SER A 124 -9.48 9.34 -3.57
C SER A 124 -10.49 8.30 -4.00
N SER A 125 -11.69 8.73 -4.38
CA SER A 125 -12.71 7.81 -4.87
C SER A 125 -12.37 7.32 -6.29
N PRO A 126 -12.72 6.07 -6.65
CA PRO A 126 -12.52 5.52 -7.99
C PRO A 126 -13.11 6.42 -9.08
N ARG A 127 -14.31 6.93 -8.84
CA ARG A 127 -15.01 7.82 -9.78
C ARG A 127 -14.27 9.12 -10.05
N MET A 128 -13.68 9.72 -8.99
CA MET A 128 -12.90 10.96 -9.14
C MET A 128 -11.63 10.70 -9.94
N VAL A 129 -10.91 9.60 -9.64
CA VAL A 129 -9.70 9.22 -10.37
C VAL A 129 -10.02 8.89 -11.83
N ALA A 130 -11.03 8.08 -12.09
CA ALA A 130 -11.46 7.73 -13.45
C ALA A 130 -11.81 8.98 -14.27
N LYS A 131 -12.52 9.95 -13.67
CA LYS A 131 -12.82 11.23 -14.32
C LYS A 131 -11.54 12.02 -14.62
N ALA A 132 -10.61 12.10 -13.68
CA ALA A 132 -9.37 12.87 -13.83
C ALA A 132 -8.43 12.26 -14.88
N THR A 133 -8.44 10.93 -15.03
CA THR A 133 -7.64 10.18 -16.01
C THR A 133 -8.38 9.92 -17.33
N GLN A 134 -9.62 10.39 -17.46
CA GLN A 134 -10.49 10.10 -18.62
C GLN A 134 -10.66 8.59 -18.89
N GLY A 135 -10.63 7.78 -17.83
CA GLY A 135 -10.72 6.33 -17.91
C GLY A 135 -9.44 5.62 -18.35
N ALA A 136 -8.31 6.34 -18.45
CA ALA A 136 -7.04 5.71 -18.78
C ALA A 136 -6.61 4.74 -17.67
N GLU A 137 -6.15 3.55 -18.07
CA GLU A 137 -5.63 2.55 -17.15
C GLU A 137 -4.16 2.82 -16.82
N PHE A 138 -3.81 2.54 -15.57
CA PHE A 138 -2.42 2.56 -15.14
C PHE A 138 -1.78 1.19 -15.40
N PRO A 139 -0.51 1.13 -15.84
CA PRO A 139 0.21 -0.12 -16.02
C PRO A 139 0.66 -0.78 -14.71
N PHE A 140 0.26 -0.22 -13.59
CA PHE A 140 0.39 -0.75 -12.23
C PHE A 140 -0.94 -0.57 -11.50
N THR A 141 -1.13 -1.28 -10.38
CA THR A 141 -2.38 -1.20 -9.62
C THR A 141 -2.50 0.14 -8.91
N LEU A 142 -3.60 0.86 -9.16
CA LEU A 142 -3.96 2.07 -8.42
C LEU A 142 -5.15 1.77 -7.50
N ILE A 143 -4.91 1.69 -6.20
CA ILE A 143 -5.91 1.39 -5.16
C ILE A 143 -6.54 2.71 -4.70
N CYS A 144 -7.87 2.79 -4.77
CA CYS A 144 -8.63 3.96 -4.37
C CYS A 144 -9.19 3.77 -2.95
N ASP A 145 -8.59 4.39 -1.94
CA ASP A 145 -9.01 4.33 -0.54
C ASP A 145 -9.52 5.71 -0.06
N ALA A 146 -10.65 6.16 -0.61
CA ALA A 146 -11.24 7.45 -0.23
C ALA A 146 -11.51 7.60 1.28
N PRO A 147 -12.05 6.60 1.98
CA PRO A 147 -12.27 6.67 3.42
C PRO A 147 -10.96 6.64 4.24
N GLY A 148 -9.85 6.17 3.66
CA GLY A 148 -8.58 6.03 4.36
C GLY A 148 -8.53 4.87 5.33
N VAL A 149 -9.23 3.78 5.03
CA VAL A 149 -9.30 2.59 5.90
C VAL A 149 -7.95 1.91 5.99
N LEU A 150 -7.27 1.71 4.86
CA LEU A 150 -5.91 1.15 4.83
C LEU A 150 -4.91 2.08 5.52
N TYR A 151 -5.04 3.39 5.33
CA TYR A 151 -4.20 4.37 6.02
C TYR A 151 -4.36 4.28 7.53
N GLY A 152 -5.61 4.18 8.02
CA GLY A 152 -5.88 4.01 9.45
C GLY A 152 -5.36 2.68 9.99
N TYR A 153 -5.57 1.59 9.27
CA TYR A 153 -5.13 0.25 9.67
C TYR A 153 -3.59 0.18 9.80
N LEU A 154 -2.88 0.71 8.81
CA LEU A 154 -1.41 0.69 8.77
C LEU A 154 -0.77 1.83 9.55
N GLY A 155 -1.53 2.65 10.26
CA GLY A 155 -1.02 3.74 11.06
C GLY A 155 -0.28 4.81 10.26
N VAL A 156 -0.71 5.07 9.00
CA VAL A 156 -0.07 6.10 8.17
C VAL A 156 -0.23 7.47 8.82
N GLU A 157 0.88 8.10 9.12
CA GLU A 157 0.89 9.36 9.85
C GLU A 157 0.37 10.51 8.99
N GLN A 158 -0.26 11.48 9.67
CA GLN A 158 -0.64 12.73 9.03
C GLN A 158 0.53 13.72 9.06
N ALA A 159 0.77 14.37 7.95
CA ALA A 159 1.74 15.45 7.87
C ALA A 159 1.27 16.62 8.75
N ARG A 160 2.08 17.00 9.73
CA ARG A 160 1.77 18.08 10.67
C ARG A 160 2.72 19.25 10.44
N GLY A 161 2.13 20.39 10.04
CA GLY A 161 2.84 21.66 9.97
C GLY A 161 3.95 21.73 8.91
N ILE A 162 4.77 22.78 9.02
CA ILE A 162 5.85 23.14 8.07
C ILE A 162 6.98 22.11 8.07
N LEU A 163 7.18 21.38 9.16
CA LEU A 163 8.25 20.39 9.31
C LEU A 163 8.13 19.19 8.37
N SER A 164 6.93 18.94 7.83
CA SER A 164 6.73 17.90 6.80
C SER A 164 7.10 18.36 5.37
N TRP A 165 7.50 19.62 5.19
CA TRP A 165 7.79 20.21 3.89
C TRP A 165 9.28 20.12 3.59
N SER A 166 9.63 19.26 2.64
CA SER A 166 10.99 19.24 2.06
C SER A 166 11.16 20.33 1.00
N PHE A 167 12.39 20.66 0.66
CA PHE A 167 12.67 21.56 -0.48
C PHE A 167 12.07 21.02 -1.80
N THR A 168 12.08 19.70 -1.97
CA THR A 168 11.44 19.04 -3.12
C THR A 168 9.94 19.27 -3.13
N ALA A 169 9.26 19.14 -1.98
CA ALA A 169 7.84 19.41 -1.87
C ALA A 169 7.53 20.87 -2.24
N GLN A 170 8.32 21.81 -1.73
CA GLN A 170 8.14 23.25 -2.06
C GLN A 170 8.25 23.51 -3.56
N ARG A 171 9.22 22.90 -4.25
CA ARG A 171 9.36 23.02 -5.71
C ARG A 171 8.15 22.47 -6.46
N ILE A 172 7.67 21.29 -6.05
CA ILE A 172 6.49 20.65 -6.64
C ILE A 172 5.25 21.54 -6.45
N TYR A 173 5.04 22.06 -5.24
CA TYR A 173 3.90 22.95 -4.97
C TYR A 173 3.99 24.28 -5.73
N LYS A 174 5.19 24.85 -5.85
CA LYS A 174 5.39 26.07 -6.64
C LYS A 174 5.02 25.85 -8.11
N ALA A 175 5.52 24.78 -8.72
CA ALA A 175 5.20 24.44 -10.11
C ALA A 175 3.70 24.14 -10.29
N ALA A 176 3.09 23.43 -9.35
CA ALA A 176 1.65 23.14 -9.39
C ALA A 176 0.81 24.43 -9.26
N LYS A 177 1.21 25.37 -8.42
CA LYS A 177 0.54 26.67 -8.27
C LYS A 177 0.58 27.50 -9.56
N GLU A 178 1.68 27.47 -10.27
CA GLU A 178 1.80 28.10 -11.59
C GLU A 178 0.86 27.48 -12.62
N GLN A 179 0.52 26.19 -12.45
CA GLN A 179 -0.46 25.45 -13.25
C GLN A 179 -1.91 25.59 -12.74
N GLY A 180 -2.16 26.47 -11.77
CA GLY A 180 -3.49 26.75 -11.23
C GLY A 180 -3.92 25.88 -10.05
N TYR A 181 -3.04 25.05 -9.46
CA TYR A 181 -3.36 24.31 -8.25
C TYR A 181 -3.62 25.26 -7.08
N ARG A 182 -4.72 25.01 -6.37
CA ARG A 182 -5.05 25.72 -5.13
C ARG A 182 -4.91 24.77 -3.95
N TYR A 183 -4.02 25.11 -3.04
CA TYR A 183 -3.81 24.33 -1.82
C TYR A 183 -5.10 24.30 -0.97
N ASN A 184 -5.54 23.12 -0.63
CA ASN A 184 -6.67 22.90 0.28
C ASN A 184 -6.12 22.51 1.66
N SER A 185 -6.11 23.43 2.61
CA SER A 185 -5.65 23.19 3.97
C SER A 185 -6.52 22.18 4.75
N ASN A 186 -7.77 21.99 4.32
CA ASN A 186 -8.71 21.06 4.95
C ASN A 186 -8.59 19.63 4.39
N ALA A 187 -7.87 19.45 3.27
CA ALA A 187 -7.64 18.12 2.75
C ALA A 187 -6.70 17.34 3.67
N PRO A 188 -6.98 16.05 3.93
CA PRO A 188 -6.08 15.22 4.72
C PRO A 188 -4.70 15.17 4.08
N GLN A 189 -3.70 15.62 4.82
CA GLN A 189 -2.30 15.56 4.42
C GLN A 189 -1.67 14.33 5.07
N GLN A 190 -1.32 13.32 4.29
CA GLN A 190 -0.64 12.14 4.80
C GLN A 190 0.85 12.21 4.48
N LEU A 191 1.66 11.67 5.39
CA LEU A 191 3.01 11.27 5.09
C LEU A 191 2.97 9.99 4.24
N PRO A 192 3.92 9.78 3.34
CA PRO A 192 3.96 8.56 2.56
C PRO A 192 4.38 7.36 3.41
N LEU A 193 3.89 6.19 3.01
CA LEU A 193 4.34 4.90 3.53
C LEU A 193 4.70 4.01 2.36
N THR A 194 5.87 3.38 2.41
CA THR A 194 6.31 2.37 1.45
C THR A 194 6.40 1.02 2.13
N LEU A 195 5.75 0.01 1.57
CA LEU A 195 5.77 -1.37 2.04
C LEU A 195 6.31 -2.28 0.94
N VAL A 196 7.08 -3.30 1.33
CA VAL A 196 7.30 -4.49 0.51
C VAL A 196 6.46 -5.60 1.09
N VAL A 197 5.60 -6.19 0.27
CA VAL A 197 4.61 -7.18 0.68
C VAL A 197 4.88 -8.49 -0.07
N GLY A 198 5.00 -9.56 0.67
CA GLY A 198 5.16 -10.91 0.17
C GLY A 198 3.82 -11.62 0.01
N HIS A 199 3.91 -12.95 -0.13
CA HIS A 199 2.76 -13.81 -0.27
C HIS A 199 1.78 -13.66 0.93
N MET A 200 0.48 -13.81 0.69
CA MET A 200 -0.58 -13.71 1.71
C MET A 200 -0.55 -12.39 2.50
N GLY A 201 -0.08 -11.31 1.87
CA GLY A 201 -0.07 -9.99 2.50
C GLY A 201 0.97 -9.78 3.59
N LYS A 202 1.96 -10.68 3.74
CA LYS A 202 3.01 -10.56 4.75
C LYS A 202 3.88 -9.34 4.48
N ILE A 203 4.01 -8.46 5.46
CA ILE A 203 4.83 -7.25 5.36
C ILE A 203 6.29 -7.61 5.61
N LEU A 204 7.13 -7.42 4.62
CA LEU A 204 8.56 -7.75 4.65
C LEU A 204 9.42 -6.53 4.96
N PHE A 205 8.95 -5.35 4.60
CA PHE A 205 9.64 -4.09 4.81
C PHE A 205 8.63 -2.96 4.95
N THR A 206 8.99 -1.96 5.76
CA THR A 206 8.22 -0.73 5.94
C THR A 206 9.16 0.47 6.02
N HIS A 207 8.77 1.55 5.34
CA HIS A 207 9.40 2.86 5.46
C HIS A 207 8.33 3.93 5.57
N SER A 208 8.24 4.54 6.75
CA SER A 208 7.37 5.70 6.99
C SER A 208 8.11 6.97 6.64
N GLY A 209 7.62 7.68 5.65
CA GLY A 209 8.24 8.91 5.21
C GLY A 209 8.20 10.01 6.27
N ARG A 210 9.29 10.74 6.45
CA ARG A 210 9.42 11.87 7.36
C ARG A 210 8.93 13.19 6.75
N SER A 211 8.82 13.22 5.43
CA SER A 211 8.29 14.34 4.66
C SER A 211 7.35 13.85 3.56
N GLN A 212 6.58 14.75 2.97
CA GLN A 212 5.65 14.40 1.90
C GLN A 212 6.32 13.83 0.63
N THR A 213 7.62 14.06 0.46
CA THR A 213 8.42 13.57 -0.67
C THR A 213 9.44 12.52 -0.28
N ASP A 214 9.34 11.97 0.92
CA ASP A 214 10.18 10.86 1.38
C ASP A 214 9.64 9.52 0.84
N LEU A 215 9.81 9.36 -0.46
CA LEU A 215 9.31 8.29 -1.31
C LEU A 215 10.44 7.78 -2.20
N PRO A 216 10.39 6.54 -2.67
CA PRO A 216 11.27 6.08 -3.74
C PRO A 216 11.17 7.03 -4.94
N GLU A 217 12.29 7.53 -5.42
CA GLU A 217 12.32 8.60 -6.42
C GLU A 217 11.74 8.14 -7.78
N ASP A 218 12.03 6.89 -8.15
CA ASP A 218 11.59 6.26 -9.40
C ASP A 218 11.47 4.73 -9.26
N CYS A 219 11.14 4.05 -10.35
CA CYS A 219 11.04 2.59 -10.38
C CYS A 219 12.38 1.87 -10.17
N ALA A 220 13.51 2.50 -10.43
CA ALA A 220 14.82 1.91 -10.11
C ALA A 220 15.06 1.90 -8.60
N ALA A 221 14.70 2.98 -7.90
CA ALA A 221 14.77 3.04 -6.44
C ALA A 221 13.82 2.01 -5.79
N ILE A 222 12.62 1.82 -6.32
CA ILE A 222 11.68 0.78 -5.85
C ILE A 222 12.32 -0.61 -6.00
N ARG A 223 12.91 -0.89 -7.14
CA ARG A 223 13.59 -2.18 -7.40
C ARG A 223 14.76 -2.41 -6.44
N GLU A 224 15.55 -1.38 -6.16
CA GLU A 224 16.70 -1.48 -5.26
C GLU A 224 16.28 -1.78 -3.82
N ILE A 225 15.26 -1.08 -3.31
CA ILE A 225 14.68 -1.38 -1.98
C ILE A 225 14.24 -2.84 -1.92
N THR A 226 13.57 -3.33 -2.96
CA THR A 226 13.08 -4.71 -3.01
C THR A 226 14.22 -5.72 -2.99
N ARG A 227 15.28 -5.49 -3.78
CA ARG A 227 16.47 -6.33 -3.81
C ARG A 227 17.14 -6.42 -2.45
N GLU A 228 17.26 -5.28 -1.78
CA GLU A 228 17.87 -5.23 -0.44
C GLU A 228 17.05 -6.04 0.57
N VAL A 229 15.72 -5.93 0.53
CA VAL A 229 14.82 -6.71 1.39
C VAL A 229 14.98 -8.20 1.15
N VAL A 230 14.97 -8.63 -0.12
CA VAL A 230 15.16 -10.05 -0.49
C VAL A 230 16.52 -10.57 -0.03
N ARG A 231 17.58 -9.78 -0.26
CA ARG A 231 18.93 -10.13 0.16
C ARG A 231 19.03 -10.33 1.68
N THR A 232 18.51 -9.39 2.46
CA THR A 232 18.50 -9.45 3.92
C THR A 232 17.76 -10.70 4.42
N MET A 233 16.61 -11.00 3.84
CA MET A 233 15.84 -12.20 4.20
C MET A 233 16.60 -13.48 3.90
N ALA A 234 17.26 -13.57 2.75
CA ALA A 234 18.08 -14.73 2.40
C ALA A 234 19.27 -14.91 3.35
N GLU A 235 19.92 -13.82 3.75
CA GLU A 235 20.99 -13.83 4.73
C GLU A 235 20.52 -14.30 6.11
N ASP A 236 19.35 -13.81 6.57
CA ASP A 236 18.77 -14.19 7.86
C ASP A 236 18.38 -15.68 7.88
N GLN A 237 17.86 -16.20 6.78
CA GLN A 237 17.58 -17.63 6.65
C GLN A 237 18.85 -18.49 6.71
N ARG A 238 19.92 -18.08 6.01
CA ARG A 238 21.21 -18.79 6.08
C ARG A 238 21.78 -18.79 7.51
N ARG A 239 21.65 -17.70 8.23
CA ARG A 239 22.06 -17.62 9.65
C ARG A 239 21.22 -18.51 10.55
N ALA A 240 19.91 -18.59 10.31
CA ALA A 240 19.01 -19.45 11.09
C ALA A 240 19.22 -20.95 10.83
N HIS A 241 19.71 -21.33 9.63
CA HIS A 241 19.90 -22.72 9.21
C HIS A 241 21.34 -22.98 8.66
N PRO A 242 22.40 -22.83 9.46
CA PRO A 242 23.80 -22.90 9.00
C PRO A 242 24.22 -24.26 8.46
N HIS A 243 23.40 -25.31 8.67
CA HIS A 243 23.68 -26.68 8.22
C HIS A 243 22.85 -27.15 7.02
N CYS A 244 21.96 -26.31 6.48
CA CYS A 244 21.27 -26.62 5.23
C CYS A 244 22.23 -26.31 4.08
N SER A 245 22.68 -27.34 3.34
CA SER A 245 23.37 -27.18 2.05
C SER A 245 22.47 -26.39 1.08
N ASP A 246 23.06 -25.60 0.19
CA ASP A 246 22.39 -24.73 -0.78
C ASP A 246 21.31 -25.44 -1.64
N GLU A 247 21.35 -26.77 -1.74
CA GLU A 247 20.40 -27.56 -2.53
C GLU A 247 18.99 -27.71 -1.89
N THR A 248 18.82 -27.39 -0.61
CA THR A 248 17.55 -27.55 0.11
C THR A 248 16.87 -26.25 0.54
N LEU A 249 17.45 -25.11 0.23
CA LEU A 249 16.84 -23.80 0.46
C LEU A 249 15.83 -23.47 -0.67
N THR A 250 14.79 -24.28 -0.80
CA THR A 250 13.55 -23.81 -1.41
C THR A 250 12.90 -22.86 -0.41
N LEU A 251 13.06 -21.57 -0.65
CA LEU A 251 12.38 -20.52 0.07
C LEU A 251 10.87 -20.68 -0.15
N PRO A 252 10.09 -21.27 0.77
CA PRO A 252 8.67 -21.54 0.50
C PRO A 252 7.86 -20.26 0.31
N ASP A 253 8.37 -19.13 0.78
CA ASP A 253 7.73 -17.81 0.67
C ASP A 253 8.33 -16.94 -0.44
N LEU A 254 9.39 -17.38 -1.13
CA LEU A 254 10.13 -16.63 -2.14
C LEU A 254 10.26 -17.41 -3.47
N VAL A 255 9.59 -18.55 -3.61
CA VAL A 255 9.56 -19.32 -4.86
C VAL A 255 9.01 -18.45 -5.98
N GLY A 256 9.86 -18.15 -6.97
CA GLY A 256 9.53 -17.28 -8.09
C GLY A 256 10.26 -15.93 -8.13
N TRP A 257 11.04 -15.59 -7.11
CA TRP A 257 11.79 -14.31 -7.09
C TRP A 257 13.18 -14.38 -7.73
N GLY A 258 13.45 -15.51 -8.44
CA GLY A 258 14.78 -15.90 -8.88
C GLY A 258 15.54 -14.97 -9.82
N ASP A 259 14.91 -14.05 -10.55
CA ASP A 259 15.59 -13.27 -11.57
C ASP A 259 15.50 -11.75 -11.38
N LEU A 260 15.73 -11.28 -10.15
CA LEU A 260 15.99 -9.85 -9.96
C LEU A 260 17.35 -9.42 -10.57
N ASP A 261 18.21 -10.38 -10.83
CA ASP A 261 19.57 -10.13 -11.34
C ASP A 261 19.64 -10.16 -12.85
N GLY A 262 18.73 -9.76 -13.59
CA GLY A 262 18.80 -9.41 -15.03
C GLY A 262 20.12 -9.64 -15.80
N SER A 263 20.84 -10.74 -15.51
CA SER A 263 21.95 -11.24 -16.29
C SER A 263 21.42 -12.28 -17.28
N SER A 264 20.69 -11.78 -18.25
CA SER A 264 20.47 -12.53 -19.49
C SER A 264 21.22 -11.80 -20.57
N ASN A 265 22.19 -12.48 -21.14
CA ASN A 265 22.93 -12.13 -22.36
C ASN A 265 22.03 -11.57 -23.47
#